data_c0f259c5bed515954335f1e7a7cc63cb
#
_entry.id   c0f259c5bed515954335f1e7a7cc63cb
#
_cell.length_a   1.000
_cell.length_b   1.000
_cell.length_c   1.000
_cell.angle_alpha   90.00
_cell.angle_beta   90.00
_cell.angle_gamma   90.00
#
_symmetry.space_group_name_H-M   'P 1'
#
loop_
_entity.id
_entity.type
_entity.pdbx_description
1 polymer ?
#
loop_
_entity_poly.entity_id
_entity_poly.type
_entity_poly.pdbx_seq_one_letter_code
_entity_poly.pdbx_strand_id
1 'polypeptide(L)' 'MEKKCSPRDKRFVRYKEGAEMYSMCQSKFERMAKDARAIYKCDKLVLVNTEIFEKYLETFRLD' A
#
# COMPACT_ATOMS: atom_id res chain seq x y z
N MET A 1 -11.95 -20.09 -5.69
CA MET A 1 -11.80 -19.65 -5.53
C MET A 1 -11.41 -19.05 -5.58
N GLU A 2 -11.23 -18.67 -5.51
CA GLU A 2 -10.89 -18.00 -5.37
C GLU A 2 -10.82 -17.27 -5.01
N LYS A 3 -10.55 -17.37 -4.82
CA LYS A 3 -10.48 -16.65 -4.25
C LYS A 3 -10.63 -15.62 -4.50
N LYS A 4 -11.12 -15.13 -4.36
CA LYS A 4 -11.16 -13.93 -4.50
C LYS A 4 -10.48 -13.14 -3.64
N CYS A 5 -9.86 -12.22 -4.01
CA CYS A 5 -9.14 -11.47 -3.06
C CYS A 5 -9.95 -10.33 -2.58
N SER A 6 -10.16 -10.26 -1.30
CA SER A 6 -10.66 -9.02 -0.75
C SER A 6 -9.50 -8.03 -0.78
N PRO A 7 -9.78 -6.72 -0.76
CA PRO A 7 -8.70 -5.74 -0.80
C PRO A 7 -7.67 -5.92 0.30
N ARG A 8 -8.06 -6.35 1.48
CA ARG A 8 -7.09 -6.49 2.54
C ARG A 8 -6.23 -7.70 2.41
N ASP A 9 -6.55 -8.62 1.48
CA ASP A 9 -5.71 -9.78 1.24
C ASP A 9 -4.71 -9.54 0.15
N LYS A 10 -4.77 -8.40 -0.52
CA LYS A 10 -3.84 -8.09 -1.58
C LYS A 10 -2.50 -7.68 -1.02
N ARG A 11 -1.45 -8.29 -1.53
CA ARG A 11 -0.11 -7.90 -1.15
C ARG A 11 0.34 -6.67 -1.92
N PHE A 12 -0.08 -6.54 -3.18
CA PHE A 12 0.31 -5.43 -4.03
C PHE A 12 -0.92 -4.66 -4.46
N VAL A 13 -0.86 -3.33 -4.31
CA VAL A 13 -1.98 -2.47 -4.71
C VAL A 13 -1.44 -1.29 -5.49
N ARG A 14 -2.33 -0.65 -6.23
CA ARG A 14 -2.02 0.60 -6.91
C ARG A 14 -2.26 1.73 -5.93
N TYR A 15 -1.76 2.93 -6.28
CA TYR A 15 -1.88 4.08 -5.38
C TYR A 15 -3.31 4.35 -4.97
N LYS A 16 -4.22 4.37 -5.94
CA LYS A 16 -5.60 4.69 -5.63
C LYS A 16 -6.22 3.63 -4.73
N GLU A 17 -5.97 2.40 -5.05
CA GLU A 17 -6.51 1.27 -4.30
C GLU A 17 -5.96 1.26 -2.89
N GLY A 18 -4.67 1.47 -2.76
CA GLY A 18 -4.05 1.48 -1.44
C GLY A 18 -4.53 2.63 -0.59
N ALA A 19 -4.70 3.80 -1.21
CA ALA A 19 -5.20 4.95 -0.45
C ALA A 19 -6.57 4.65 0.13
N GLU A 20 -7.42 4.00 -0.65
CA GLU A 20 -8.74 3.64 -0.17
C GLU A 20 -8.67 2.60 0.94
N MET A 21 -7.77 1.63 0.81
CA MET A 21 -7.61 0.61 1.83
C MET A 21 -7.26 1.20 3.19
N TYR A 22 -6.44 2.23 3.19
CA TYR A 22 -5.94 2.80 4.43
C TYR A 22 -6.61 4.12 4.78
N SER A 23 -7.69 4.45 4.07
CA SER A 23 -8.52 5.61 4.39
C SER A 23 -7.72 6.91 4.40
N MET A 24 -6.89 7.09 3.38
CA MET A 24 -6.13 8.34 3.26
C MET A 24 -6.18 8.80 1.81
N CYS A 25 -5.78 10.04 1.56
CA CYS A 25 -5.78 10.52 0.19
C CYS A 25 -4.61 9.91 -0.57
N GLN A 26 -4.76 9.90 -1.89
CA GLN A 26 -3.78 9.22 -2.73
C GLN A 26 -2.38 9.82 -2.60
N SER A 27 -2.29 11.16 -2.55
CA SER A 27 -0.97 11.78 -2.47
C SER A 27 -0.27 11.45 -1.17
N LYS A 28 -1.03 11.36 -0.08
CA LYS A 28 -0.44 10.98 1.19
C LYS A 28 0.03 9.53 1.18
N PHE A 29 -0.80 8.65 0.62
CA PHE A 29 -0.43 7.25 0.51
C PHE A 29 0.83 7.09 -0.33
N GLU A 30 0.88 7.81 -1.44
CA GLU A 30 2.04 7.74 -2.33
C GLU A 30 3.31 8.17 -1.61
N ARG A 31 3.23 9.28 -0.87
CA ARG A 31 4.39 9.77 -0.15
C ARG A 31 4.85 8.77 0.91
N MET A 32 3.90 8.22 1.66
CA MET A 32 4.24 7.27 2.70
C MET A 32 4.82 5.99 2.12
N ALA A 33 4.27 5.55 0.99
CA ALA A 33 4.79 4.35 0.34
C ALA A 33 6.23 4.55 -0.12
N LYS A 34 6.55 5.74 -0.60
CA LYS A 34 7.92 6.04 -0.99
C LYS A 34 8.85 6.03 0.22
N ASP A 35 8.41 6.62 1.32
CA ASP A 35 9.20 6.64 2.54
C ASP A 35 9.41 5.24 3.08
N ALA A 36 8.40 4.40 2.94
CA ALA A 36 8.48 3.02 3.41
C ALA A 36 9.31 2.14 2.49
N ARG A 37 9.66 2.66 1.32
CA ARG A 37 10.35 1.89 0.29
C ARG A 37 9.54 0.67 -0.12
N ALA A 38 8.23 0.87 -0.22
CA ALA A 38 7.31 -0.20 -0.54
C ALA A 38 6.88 -0.18 -1.99
N ILE A 39 7.49 0.67 -2.81
CA ILE A 39 7.07 0.85 -4.19
C ILE A 39 7.89 -0.01 -5.13
N TYR A 40 7.19 -0.75 -5.98
CA TYR A 40 7.79 -1.56 -7.01
C TYR A 40 7.38 -0.97 -8.35
N LYS A 41 8.36 -0.63 -9.16
CA LYS A 41 8.08 -0.05 -10.46
C LYS A 41 8.58 -0.96 -11.55
N CYS A 42 7.70 -1.33 -12.46
CA CYS A 42 8.05 -2.18 -13.59
C CYS A 42 7.47 -1.52 -14.83
N ASP A 43 8.33 -0.93 -15.64
CA ASP A 43 7.91 -0.15 -16.79
C ASP A 43 6.96 0.95 -16.32
N LYS A 44 5.73 0.94 -16.81
CA LYS A 44 4.75 1.95 -16.40
C LYS A 44 3.88 1.50 -15.25
N LEU A 45 4.07 0.27 -14.80
CA LEU A 45 3.28 -0.26 -13.71
C LEU A 45 3.94 0.07 -12.39
N VAL A 46 3.16 0.63 -11.48
CA VAL A 46 3.63 0.95 -10.14
C VAL A 46 2.77 0.21 -9.14
N LEU A 47 3.41 -0.56 -8.29
CA LEU A 47 2.71 -1.33 -7.27
C LEU A 47 3.30 -1.01 -5.90
N VAL A 48 2.46 -1.10 -4.88
CA VAL A 48 2.89 -0.89 -3.51
C VAL A 48 2.73 -2.19 -2.74
N ASN A 49 3.80 -2.60 -2.08
CA ASN A 49 3.77 -3.82 -1.27
C ASN A 49 3.15 -3.48 0.08
N THR A 50 1.95 -4.03 0.32
CA THR A 50 1.23 -3.68 1.54
C THR A 50 1.90 -4.21 2.80
N GLU A 51 2.62 -5.31 2.71
CA GLU A 51 3.32 -5.83 3.89
C GLU A 51 4.39 -4.86 4.37
N ILE A 52 5.17 -4.34 3.44
CA ILE A 52 6.22 -3.38 3.78
C ILE A 52 5.59 -2.08 4.26
N PHE A 53 4.53 -1.66 3.59
CA PHE A 53 3.84 -0.44 3.95
C PHE A 53 3.28 -0.55 5.38
N GLU A 54 2.71 -1.69 5.72
CA GLU A 54 2.12 -1.86 7.05
C GLU A 54 3.18 -1.90 8.13
N LYS A 55 4.35 -2.45 7.85
CA LYS A 55 5.44 -2.39 8.81
C LYS A 55 5.87 -0.96 9.07
N TYR A 56 5.87 -0.16 8.01
CA TYR A 56 6.20 1.25 8.15
C TYR A 56 5.13 1.96 8.99
N LEU A 57 3.85 1.62 8.75
CA LEU A 57 2.76 2.21 9.52
C LEU A 57 2.89 1.92 11.01
N GLU A 58 3.39 0.75 11.35
CA GLU A 58 3.54 0.39 12.76
C GLU A 58 4.47 1.34 13.49
N THR A 59 5.38 1.99 12.78
CA THR A 59 6.28 2.94 13.43
C THR A 59 5.56 4.19 13.91
N PHE A 60 4.34 4.41 13.43
CA PHE A 60 3.54 5.56 13.86
C PHE A 60 2.47 5.18 14.86
N ARG A 61 2.47 3.96 15.30
CA ARG A 61 1.45 3.47 16.20
C ARG A 61 1.55 4.18 17.53
N LEU A 62 0.39 4.61 18.00
CA LEU A 62 0.29 5.23 19.31
C LEU A 62 -0.18 4.20 20.32
N ASP A 63 0.50 4.16 21.44
CA ASP A 63 -0.02 3.31 22.47
C ASP A 63 0.64 3.53 23.80
#